data_6ce4a246a5f1a36233ececd0374de2c1
#
_entry.id   6ce4a246a5f1a36233ececd0374de2c1
#
_cell.length_a   1.000
_cell.length_b   1.000
_cell.length_c   1.000
_cell.angle_alpha   90.00
_cell.angle_beta   90.00
_cell.angle_gamma   90.00
#
_symmetry.space_group_name_H-M   'P 1'
#
loop_
_entity.id
_entity.type
_entity.pdbx_description
1 polymer ?
#
loop_
_entity_poly.entity_id
_entity_poly.type
_entity_poly.pdbx_seq_one_letter_code
_entity_poly.pdbx_strand_id
1 'polypeptide(L)'
;LSTIHMACYDSPKENDKIKHAFKDMTGIVSVYESSLNIISSFISFVIALQIVASFNWIIATIIIAVLIPSFFINKYLSIENYKMDEEMTSFNRKIEYFASMFFNQSIAQDIRIWDISKFFLRKHLKLSEERNDRKKDWSKKNTKIDLVHSTIVGLINGALNLFILYEIIVLRMTIGDYTYYSSITSNLRQSLQS
;
A
#
# COMPACT_ATOMS: atom_id res chain seq x y z
N LEU A 1 -26.95 10.44 12.72
CA LEU A 1 -27.39 9.09 13.19
C LEU A 1 -28.54 9.18 14.21
N SER A 2 -28.63 10.22 15.00
CA SER A 2 -29.70 10.40 16.01
C SER A 2 -31.11 10.60 15.40
N THR A 3 -31.22 10.79 14.10
CA THR A 3 -32.50 11.03 13.38
C THR A 3 -32.99 9.83 12.56
N ILE A 4 -32.24 8.72 12.56
CA ILE A 4 -32.63 7.52 11.82
C ILE A 4 -33.63 6.72 12.66
N HIS A 5 -34.82 6.45 12.09
CA HIS A 5 -35.87 5.71 12.75
C HIS A 5 -35.41 4.26 13.05
N MET A 6 -35.67 3.74 14.27
CA MET A 6 -35.23 2.40 14.66
C MET A 6 -35.65 1.28 13.70
N ALA A 7 -36.80 1.45 13.03
CA ALA A 7 -37.28 0.53 12.00
C ALA A 7 -36.33 0.34 10.80
N CYS A 8 -35.41 1.29 10.56
CA CYS A 8 -34.39 1.16 9.51
C CYS A 8 -33.32 0.12 9.86
N TYR A 9 -33.09 -0.16 11.14
CA TYR A 9 -32.12 -1.18 11.59
C TYR A 9 -32.66 -2.60 11.45
N ASP A 10 -33.99 -2.78 11.44
CA ASP A 10 -34.64 -4.09 11.34
C ASP A 10 -34.74 -4.58 9.88
N SER A 11 -34.58 -3.69 8.91
CA SER A 11 -34.61 -4.03 7.49
C SER A 11 -33.20 -4.37 7.00
N PRO A 12 -32.90 -5.61 6.51
CA PRO A 12 -31.60 -5.98 5.99
C PRO A 12 -31.08 -5.05 4.89
N LYS A 13 -31.98 -4.60 4.00
CA LYS A 13 -31.63 -3.67 2.90
C LYS A 13 -31.20 -2.28 3.40
N GLU A 14 -31.83 -1.79 4.46
CA GLU A 14 -31.51 -0.46 5.01
C GLU A 14 -30.27 -0.51 5.89
N ASN A 15 -30.07 -1.59 6.61
CA ASN A 15 -28.85 -1.83 7.37
C ASN A 15 -27.62 -1.95 6.44
N ASP A 16 -27.77 -2.57 5.28
CA ASP A 16 -26.70 -2.60 4.26
C ASP A 16 -26.42 -1.22 3.70
N LYS A 17 -27.42 -0.37 3.44
CA LYS A 17 -27.22 1.02 3.04
C LYS A 17 -26.47 1.84 4.10
N ILE A 18 -26.81 1.65 5.37
CA ILE A 18 -26.11 2.32 6.48
C ILE A 18 -24.65 1.87 6.53
N LYS A 19 -24.37 0.57 6.41
CA LYS A 19 -22.99 0.05 6.37
C LYS A 19 -22.21 0.57 5.16
N HIS A 20 -22.84 0.64 3.98
CA HIS A 20 -22.23 1.24 2.79
C HIS A 20 -21.95 2.72 3.00
N ALA A 21 -22.87 3.48 3.54
CA ALA A 21 -22.68 4.92 3.83
C ALA A 21 -21.51 5.15 4.81
N PHE A 22 -21.35 4.31 5.83
CA PHE A 22 -20.19 4.38 6.73
C PHE A 22 -18.88 4.06 6.02
N LYS A 23 -18.86 3.02 5.19
CA LYS A 23 -17.68 2.66 4.40
C LYS A 23 -17.30 3.77 3.42
N ASP A 24 -18.29 4.37 2.76
CA ASP A 24 -18.09 5.47 1.83
C ASP A 24 -17.60 6.74 2.54
N MET A 25 -18.08 7.02 3.76
CA MET A 25 -17.63 8.14 4.57
C MET A 25 -16.16 8.00 4.99
N THR A 26 -15.73 6.80 5.40
CA THR A 26 -14.31 6.53 5.68
C THR A 26 -13.45 6.63 4.42
N GLY A 27 -13.98 6.21 3.27
CA GLY A 27 -13.35 6.38 1.96
C GLY A 27 -13.14 7.86 1.58
N ILE A 28 -14.14 8.71 1.79
CA ILE A 28 -14.04 10.16 1.52
C ILE A 28 -12.97 10.82 2.40
N VAL A 29 -12.92 10.49 3.69
CA VAL A 29 -11.89 11.00 4.61
C VAL A 29 -10.50 10.57 4.15
N SER A 30 -10.31 9.32 3.77
CA SER A 30 -9.01 8.82 3.29
C SER A 30 -8.58 9.47 1.98
N VAL A 31 -9.51 9.76 1.06
CA VAL A 31 -9.22 10.50 -0.18
C VAL A 31 -8.82 11.94 0.12
N TYR A 32 -9.49 12.60 1.07
CA TYR A 32 -9.15 13.95 1.50
C TYR A 32 -7.75 14.00 2.11
N GLU A 33 -7.43 13.11 3.05
CA GLU A 33 -6.11 13.00 3.67
C GLU A 33 -5.02 12.68 2.64
N SER A 34 -5.28 11.76 1.71
CA SER A 34 -4.35 11.42 0.64
C SER A 34 -4.10 12.63 -0.29
N SER A 35 -5.13 13.40 -0.60
CA SER A 35 -5.00 14.60 -1.42
C SER A 35 -4.14 15.67 -0.75
N LEU A 36 -4.31 15.90 0.55
CA LEU A 36 -3.46 16.81 1.33
C LEU A 36 -2.01 16.33 1.39
N ASN A 37 -1.80 15.02 1.57
CA ASN A 37 -0.47 14.43 1.58
C ASN A 37 0.23 14.58 0.23
N ILE A 38 -0.47 14.41 -0.88
CA ILE A 38 0.09 14.61 -2.23
C ILE A 38 0.53 16.08 -2.42
N ILE A 39 -0.31 17.04 -2.04
CA ILE A 39 0.03 18.47 -2.15
C ILE A 39 1.24 18.80 -1.28
N SER A 40 1.24 18.36 -0.03
CA SER A 40 2.35 18.58 0.91
C SER A 40 3.65 17.94 0.42
N SER A 41 3.58 16.72 -0.09
CA SER A 41 4.74 16.00 -0.66
C SER A 41 5.29 16.70 -1.90
N PHE A 42 4.43 17.22 -2.76
CA PHE A 42 4.85 17.97 -3.94
C PHE A 42 5.56 19.27 -3.58
N ILE A 43 5.03 20.03 -2.62
CA ILE A 43 5.68 21.27 -2.14
C ILE A 43 7.04 20.94 -1.51
N SER A 44 7.10 19.94 -0.65
CA SER A 44 8.34 19.48 -0.01
C SER A 44 9.37 19.02 -1.02
N PHE A 45 8.93 18.33 -2.08
CA PHE A 45 9.79 17.89 -3.17
C PHE A 45 10.43 19.08 -3.92
N VAL A 46 9.65 20.09 -4.28
CA VAL A 46 10.15 21.27 -5.01
C VAL A 46 11.18 22.03 -4.16
N ILE A 47 10.87 22.26 -2.88
CA ILE A 47 11.77 22.96 -1.95
C ILE A 47 13.08 22.16 -1.78
N ALA A 48 12.99 20.87 -1.53
CA ALA A 48 14.16 20.02 -1.32
C ALA A 48 15.01 19.91 -2.60
N LEU A 49 14.40 19.83 -3.77
CA LEU A 49 15.09 19.82 -5.04
C LEU A 49 15.87 21.14 -5.27
N GLN A 50 15.27 22.29 -4.96
CA GLN A 50 15.92 23.59 -5.08
C GLN A 50 17.14 23.69 -4.16
N ILE A 51 17.05 23.20 -2.93
CA ILE A 51 18.16 23.20 -1.98
C ILE A 51 19.30 22.30 -2.48
N VAL A 52 18.99 21.08 -2.95
CA VAL A 52 20.01 20.17 -3.47
C VAL A 52 20.64 20.72 -4.76
N ALA A 53 19.87 21.32 -5.64
CA ALA A 53 20.39 21.93 -6.87
C ALA A 53 21.29 23.12 -6.61
N SER A 54 21.05 23.92 -5.55
CA SER A 54 21.91 25.03 -5.15
C SER A 54 23.25 24.56 -4.55
N PHE A 55 23.27 23.34 -3.96
CA PHE A 55 24.52 22.74 -3.47
C PHE A 55 25.35 22.14 -4.61
N ASN A 56 24.74 21.20 -5.36
CA ASN A 56 25.36 20.57 -6.51
C ASN A 56 24.30 20.11 -7.52
N TRP A 57 24.26 20.71 -8.70
CA TRP A 57 23.29 20.42 -9.73
C TRP A 57 23.40 18.99 -10.28
N ILE A 58 24.59 18.36 -10.20
CA ILE A 58 24.82 16.98 -10.63
C ILE A 58 24.04 16.01 -9.73
N ILE A 59 24.06 16.24 -8.41
CA ILE A 59 23.30 15.44 -7.44
C ILE A 59 21.80 15.53 -7.75
N ALA A 60 21.29 16.74 -7.98
CA ALA A 60 19.89 16.96 -8.33
C ALA A 60 19.49 16.18 -9.61
N THR A 61 20.34 16.21 -10.64
CA THR A 61 20.10 15.48 -11.89
C THR A 61 20.08 13.97 -11.69
N ILE A 62 21.01 13.42 -10.89
CA ILE A 62 21.06 11.98 -10.59
C ILE A 62 19.78 11.56 -9.82
N ILE A 63 19.36 12.36 -8.84
CA ILE A 63 18.13 12.09 -8.09
C ILE A 63 16.93 12.01 -9.05
N ILE A 64 16.76 13.00 -9.93
CA ILE A 64 15.65 13.00 -10.90
C ILE A 64 15.73 11.79 -11.83
N ALA A 65 16.92 11.43 -12.32
CA ALA A 65 17.12 10.29 -13.20
C ALA A 65 16.74 8.95 -12.54
N VAL A 66 16.86 8.82 -11.22
CA VAL A 66 16.46 7.63 -10.45
C VAL A 66 14.95 7.63 -10.17
N LEU A 67 14.37 8.82 -9.98
CA LEU A 67 12.97 8.96 -9.59
C LEU A 67 12.00 8.60 -10.72
N ILE A 68 12.34 8.97 -11.96
CA ILE A 68 11.47 8.68 -13.12
C ILE A 68 11.22 7.19 -13.28
N PRO A 69 12.21 6.28 -13.35
CA PRO A 69 11.97 4.84 -13.41
C PRO A 69 11.23 4.30 -12.18
N SER A 70 11.56 4.82 -10.99
CA SER A 70 10.91 4.38 -9.74
C SER A 70 9.41 4.67 -9.76
N PHE A 71 8.98 5.82 -10.26
CA PHE A 71 7.57 6.17 -10.42
C PHE A 71 6.84 5.16 -11.32
N PHE A 72 7.41 4.81 -12.46
CA PHE A 72 6.79 3.84 -13.38
C PHE A 72 6.69 2.43 -12.80
N ILE A 73 7.72 2.00 -12.07
CA ILE A 73 7.72 0.69 -11.40
C ILE A 73 6.69 0.65 -10.28
N ASN A 74 6.63 1.68 -9.44
CA ASN A 74 5.63 1.77 -8.37
C ASN A 74 4.20 1.82 -8.92
N LYS A 75 3.97 2.57 -9.99
CA LYS A 75 2.69 2.60 -10.70
C LYS A 75 2.30 1.21 -11.22
N TYR A 76 3.24 0.50 -11.84
CA TYR A 76 3.01 -0.87 -12.32
C TYR A 76 2.64 -1.81 -11.17
N LEU A 77 3.41 -1.80 -10.09
CA LEU A 77 3.16 -2.61 -8.89
C LEU A 77 1.80 -2.29 -8.25
N SER A 78 1.43 -1.01 -8.15
CA SER A 78 0.13 -0.59 -7.62
C SER A 78 -1.04 -1.12 -8.44
N ILE A 79 -0.94 -1.06 -9.76
CA ILE A 79 -1.99 -1.58 -10.67
C ILE A 79 -2.12 -3.10 -10.53
N GLU A 80 -1.00 -3.81 -10.44
CA GLU A 80 -1.00 -5.27 -10.25
C GLU A 80 -1.55 -5.65 -8.85
N ASN A 81 -1.23 -4.88 -7.83
CA ASN A 81 -1.80 -5.05 -6.48
C ASN A 81 -3.32 -4.87 -6.51
N TYR A 82 -3.81 -3.82 -7.15
CA TYR A 82 -5.24 -3.56 -7.27
C TYR A 82 -5.99 -4.71 -7.95
N LYS A 83 -5.47 -5.22 -9.08
CA LYS A 83 -6.06 -6.36 -9.79
C LYS A 83 -6.10 -7.61 -8.90
N MET A 84 -5.04 -7.84 -8.14
CA MET A 84 -4.96 -8.96 -7.23
C MET A 84 -5.98 -8.84 -6.09
N ASP A 85 -6.13 -7.65 -5.52
CA ASP A 85 -7.11 -7.40 -4.45
C ASP A 85 -8.55 -7.58 -4.95
N GLU A 86 -8.85 -7.17 -6.19
CA GLU A 86 -10.15 -7.41 -6.82
C GLU A 86 -10.42 -8.91 -7.00
N GLU A 87 -9.45 -9.66 -7.54
CA GLU A 87 -9.54 -11.12 -7.66
C GLU A 87 -9.71 -11.79 -6.30
N MET A 88 -8.92 -11.39 -5.30
CA MET A 88 -8.97 -11.94 -3.95
C MET A 88 -10.29 -11.65 -3.24
N THR A 89 -10.94 -10.52 -3.52
CA THR A 89 -12.25 -10.18 -2.96
C THR A 89 -13.30 -11.23 -3.30
N SER A 90 -13.28 -11.77 -4.52
CA SER A 90 -14.18 -12.86 -4.92
C SER A 90 -13.91 -14.15 -4.14
N PHE A 91 -12.65 -14.51 -3.94
CA PHE A 91 -12.28 -15.68 -3.12
C PHE A 91 -12.67 -15.50 -1.66
N ASN A 92 -12.36 -14.33 -1.09
CA ASN A 92 -12.67 -14.03 0.31
C ASN A 92 -14.18 -14.14 0.59
N ARG A 93 -15.04 -13.60 -0.28
CA ARG A 93 -16.50 -13.75 -0.14
C ARG A 93 -16.95 -15.21 -0.09
N LYS A 94 -16.38 -16.08 -0.95
CA LYS A 94 -16.70 -17.50 -0.95
C LYS A 94 -16.22 -18.20 0.32
N ILE A 95 -14.99 -17.88 0.76
CA ILE A 95 -14.40 -18.45 1.98
C ILE A 95 -15.19 -18.03 3.21
N GLU A 96 -15.54 -16.74 3.32
CA GLU A 96 -16.35 -16.18 4.40
C GLU A 96 -17.77 -16.81 4.43
N TYR A 97 -18.37 -17.03 3.27
CA TYR A 97 -19.66 -17.71 3.19
C TYR A 97 -19.59 -19.11 3.80
N PHE A 98 -18.60 -19.92 3.44
CA PHE A 98 -18.43 -21.24 4.04
C PHE A 98 -18.06 -21.19 5.53
N ALA A 99 -17.25 -20.21 5.94
CA ALA A 99 -16.91 -20.02 7.34
C ALA A 99 -18.15 -19.60 8.16
N SER A 100 -18.96 -18.67 7.66
CA SER A 100 -20.15 -18.17 8.36
C SER A 100 -21.18 -19.27 8.63
N MET A 101 -21.23 -20.32 7.81
CA MET A 101 -22.11 -21.47 8.04
C MET A 101 -21.81 -22.19 9.36
N PHE A 102 -20.54 -22.20 9.79
CA PHE A 102 -20.16 -22.82 11.06
C PHE A 102 -20.45 -21.93 12.28
N PHE A 103 -20.55 -20.62 12.09
CA PHE A 103 -20.83 -19.65 13.16
C PHE A 103 -22.32 -19.30 13.29
N ASN A 104 -23.11 -19.58 12.28
CA ASN A 104 -24.56 -19.35 12.34
C ASN A 104 -25.24 -20.52 13.07
N GLN A 105 -25.84 -20.22 14.22
CA GLN A 105 -26.41 -21.23 15.12
C GLN A 105 -27.44 -22.15 14.45
N SER A 106 -28.36 -21.62 13.63
CA SER A 106 -29.38 -22.41 12.93
C SER A 106 -28.76 -23.36 11.90
N ILE A 107 -27.84 -22.85 11.08
CA ILE A 107 -27.14 -23.62 10.03
C ILE A 107 -26.21 -24.67 10.66
N ALA A 108 -25.54 -24.33 11.76
CA ALA A 108 -24.62 -25.24 12.45
C ALA A 108 -25.40 -26.47 13.06
N GLN A 109 -26.63 -26.28 13.48
CA GLN A 109 -27.49 -27.40 13.91
C GLN A 109 -27.79 -28.33 12.75
N ASP A 110 -28.19 -27.81 11.60
CA ASP A 110 -28.50 -28.61 10.40
C ASP A 110 -27.26 -29.36 9.90
N ILE A 111 -26.11 -28.69 9.87
CA ILE A 111 -24.82 -29.30 9.48
C ILE A 111 -24.49 -30.51 10.37
N ARG A 112 -24.78 -30.44 11.68
CA ARG A 112 -24.57 -31.55 12.63
C ARG A 112 -25.56 -32.68 12.44
N ILE A 113 -26.83 -32.35 12.22
CA ILE A 113 -27.91 -33.37 12.03
C ILE A 113 -27.61 -34.19 10.77
N TRP A 114 -27.20 -33.56 9.70
CA TRP A 114 -26.94 -34.20 8.41
C TRP A 114 -25.50 -34.71 8.24
N ASP A 115 -24.62 -34.56 9.25
CA ASP A 115 -23.18 -34.93 9.24
C ASP A 115 -22.41 -34.45 8.00
N ILE A 116 -22.74 -33.25 7.49
CA ILE A 116 -22.13 -32.66 6.29
C ILE A 116 -20.98 -31.72 6.62
N SER A 117 -20.57 -31.63 7.89
CA SER A 117 -19.48 -30.76 8.36
C SER A 117 -18.16 -30.97 7.60
N LYS A 118 -17.80 -32.23 7.34
CA LYS A 118 -16.56 -32.57 6.58
C LYS A 118 -16.59 -32.10 5.13
N PHE A 119 -17.75 -32.03 4.51
CA PHE A 119 -17.90 -31.52 3.15
C PHE A 119 -17.63 -30.01 3.11
N PHE A 120 -18.26 -29.23 3.99
CA PHE A 120 -18.08 -27.79 4.06
C PHE A 120 -16.65 -27.43 4.46
N LEU A 121 -16.06 -28.14 5.41
CA LEU A 121 -14.67 -27.94 5.82
C LEU A 121 -13.71 -28.18 4.65
N ARG A 122 -13.84 -29.28 3.92
CA ARG A 122 -13.03 -29.57 2.73
C ARG A 122 -13.16 -28.48 1.67
N LYS A 123 -14.39 -27.99 1.45
CA LYS A 123 -14.63 -26.92 0.47
C LYS A 123 -13.98 -25.61 0.89
N HIS A 124 -14.11 -25.25 2.18
CA HIS A 124 -13.44 -24.09 2.76
C HIS A 124 -11.90 -24.19 2.63
N LEU A 125 -11.32 -25.32 3.00
CA LEU A 125 -9.88 -25.55 2.91
C LEU A 125 -9.40 -25.48 1.46
N LYS A 126 -10.06 -26.14 0.53
CA LYS A 126 -9.72 -26.11 -0.89
C LYS A 126 -9.72 -24.68 -1.46
N LEU A 127 -10.76 -23.89 -1.16
CA LEU A 127 -10.82 -22.49 -1.60
C LEU A 127 -9.72 -21.64 -0.95
N SER A 128 -9.39 -21.92 0.31
CA SER A 128 -8.31 -21.24 1.01
C SER A 128 -6.94 -21.56 0.42
N GLU A 129 -6.71 -22.82 0.04
CA GLU A 129 -5.49 -23.26 -0.65
C GLU A 129 -5.38 -22.60 -2.02
N GLU A 130 -6.42 -22.66 -2.85
CA GLU A 130 -6.44 -22.02 -4.17
C GLU A 130 -6.14 -20.51 -4.07
N ARG A 131 -6.76 -19.82 -3.10
CA ARG A 131 -6.47 -18.41 -2.83
C ARG A 131 -5.01 -18.18 -2.44
N ASN A 132 -4.49 -19.01 -1.53
CA ASN A 132 -3.13 -18.85 -1.03
C ASN A 132 -2.09 -19.13 -2.12
N ASP A 133 -2.31 -20.12 -2.97
CA ASP A 133 -1.42 -20.45 -4.08
C ASP A 133 -1.37 -19.29 -5.10
N ARG A 134 -2.52 -18.75 -5.50
CA ARG A 134 -2.57 -17.57 -6.38
C ARG A 134 -1.87 -16.37 -5.77
N LYS A 135 -2.12 -16.08 -4.49
CA LYS A 135 -1.46 -14.99 -3.77
C LYS A 135 0.05 -15.20 -3.68
N LYS A 136 0.49 -16.44 -3.48
CA LYS A 136 1.91 -16.82 -3.40
C LYS A 136 2.63 -16.61 -4.74
N ASP A 137 2.03 -17.06 -5.86
CA ASP A 137 2.63 -16.92 -7.18
C ASP A 137 2.70 -15.46 -7.62
N TRP A 138 1.65 -14.70 -7.37
CA TRP A 138 1.63 -13.26 -7.57
C TRP A 138 2.70 -12.56 -6.71
N SER A 139 2.75 -12.87 -5.40
CA SER A 139 3.72 -12.29 -4.48
C SER A 139 5.16 -12.56 -4.91
N LYS A 140 5.47 -13.81 -5.34
CA LYS A 140 6.82 -14.15 -5.85
C LYS A 140 7.22 -13.30 -7.05
N LYS A 141 6.31 -13.07 -7.99
CA LYS A 141 6.57 -12.24 -9.19
C LYS A 141 6.84 -10.80 -8.79
N ASN A 142 5.96 -10.21 -7.99
CA ASN A 142 6.05 -8.81 -7.61
C ASN A 142 7.23 -8.54 -6.66
N THR A 143 7.49 -9.45 -5.70
CA THR A 143 8.64 -9.35 -4.81
C THR A 143 9.96 -9.38 -5.57
N LYS A 144 10.08 -10.18 -6.65
CA LYS A 144 11.31 -10.15 -7.47
C LYS A 144 11.52 -8.80 -8.14
N ILE A 145 10.48 -8.21 -8.69
CA ILE A 145 10.55 -6.89 -9.33
C ILE A 145 10.93 -5.83 -8.28
N ASP A 146 10.26 -5.85 -7.13
CA ASP A 146 10.52 -4.93 -6.04
C ASP A 146 11.94 -5.07 -5.45
N LEU A 147 12.42 -6.29 -5.27
CA LEU A 147 13.78 -6.55 -4.79
C LEU A 147 14.85 -6.03 -5.76
N VAL A 148 14.70 -6.26 -7.06
CA VAL A 148 15.64 -5.73 -8.05
C VAL A 148 15.62 -4.20 -8.04
N HIS A 149 14.43 -3.62 -8.05
CA HIS A 149 14.27 -2.17 -8.01
C HIS A 149 14.85 -1.55 -6.72
N SER A 150 14.48 -2.08 -5.55
CA SER A 150 14.95 -1.57 -4.25
C SER A 150 16.47 -1.72 -4.08
N THR A 151 17.05 -2.81 -4.60
CA THR A 151 18.51 -3.01 -4.59
C THR A 151 19.21 -1.96 -5.45
N ILE A 152 18.74 -1.71 -6.68
CA ILE A 152 19.33 -0.70 -7.57
C ILE A 152 19.23 0.69 -6.93
N VAL A 153 18.03 1.05 -6.45
CA VAL A 153 17.80 2.34 -5.77
C VAL A 153 18.66 2.46 -4.50
N GLY A 154 18.81 1.38 -3.75
CA GLY A 154 19.67 1.31 -2.56
C GLY A 154 21.15 1.57 -2.88
N LEU A 155 21.68 0.93 -3.93
CA LEU A 155 23.05 1.14 -4.39
C LEU A 155 23.30 2.59 -4.85
N ILE A 156 22.38 3.15 -5.62
CA ILE A 156 22.49 4.55 -6.10
C ILE A 156 22.44 5.51 -4.92
N ASN A 157 21.55 5.30 -3.94
CA ASN A 157 21.48 6.14 -2.74
C ASN A 157 22.75 6.01 -1.88
N GLY A 158 23.32 4.82 -1.77
CA GLY A 158 24.62 4.62 -1.11
C GLY A 158 25.73 5.40 -1.81
N ALA A 159 25.81 5.32 -3.13
CA ALA A 159 26.78 6.07 -3.92
C ALA A 159 26.57 7.58 -3.79
N LEU A 160 25.33 8.07 -3.80
CA LEU A 160 25.01 9.49 -3.59
C LEU A 160 25.45 9.98 -2.20
N ASN A 161 25.20 9.22 -1.15
CA ASN A 161 25.65 9.59 0.19
C ASN A 161 27.18 9.65 0.30
N LEU A 162 27.88 8.71 -0.32
CA LEU A 162 29.35 8.74 -0.40
C LEU A 162 29.84 9.93 -1.20
N PHE A 163 29.17 10.29 -2.30
CA PHE A 163 29.49 11.45 -3.09
C PHE A 163 29.28 12.77 -2.33
N ILE A 164 28.16 12.91 -1.61
CA ILE A 164 27.91 14.06 -0.74
C ILE A 164 29.01 14.17 0.33
N LEU A 165 29.38 13.05 0.95
CA LEU A 165 30.44 13.02 1.95
C LEU A 165 31.78 13.47 1.35
N TYR A 166 32.13 12.99 0.15
CA TYR A 166 33.34 13.42 -0.56
C TYR A 166 33.33 14.92 -0.83
N GLU A 167 32.26 15.47 -1.40
CA GLU A 167 32.11 16.90 -1.67
C GLU A 167 32.29 17.77 -0.42
N ILE A 168 31.69 17.35 0.70
CA ILE A 168 31.80 18.06 1.97
C ILE A 168 33.21 18.06 2.50
N ILE A 169 33.95 16.95 2.37
CA ILE A 169 35.36 16.86 2.78
C ILE A 169 36.22 17.80 1.89
N VAL A 170 36.00 17.79 0.58
CA VAL A 170 36.73 18.61 -0.36
C VAL A 170 36.46 20.10 -0.14
N LEU A 171 35.20 20.47 0.07
CA LEU A 171 34.79 21.85 0.34
C LEU A 171 35.05 22.30 1.78
N ARG A 172 35.61 21.44 2.64
CA ARG A 172 35.88 21.70 4.07
C ARG A 172 34.63 22.16 4.85
N MET A 173 33.47 21.59 4.50
CA MET A 173 32.22 21.86 5.19
C MET A 173 32.17 21.14 6.52
N THR A 174 31.12 21.43 7.31
CA THR A 174 30.92 20.81 8.63
C THR A 174 30.19 19.48 8.54
N ILE A 175 30.29 18.63 9.59
CA ILE A 175 29.49 17.42 9.72
C ILE A 175 27.98 17.77 9.73
N GLY A 176 27.63 18.96 10.21
CA GLY A 176 26.26 19.46 10.17
C GLY A 176 25.72 19.61 8.75
N ASP A 177 26.57 20.10 7.82
CA ASP A 177 26.19 20.21 6.40
C ASP A 177 25.93 18.83 5.78
N TYR A 178 26.74 17.82 6.12
CA TYR A 178 26.49 16.44 5.69
C TYR A 178 25.13 15.94 6.15
N THR A 179 24.81 16.07 7.43
CA THR A 179 23.53 15.60 7.96
C THR A 179 22.34 16.34 7.34
N TYR A 180 22.50 17.63 7.06
CA TYR A 180 21.51 18.47 6.41
C TYR A 180 21.22 18.00 4.97
N TYR A 181 22.23 17.89 4.10
CA TYR A 181 22.05 17.47 2.70
C TYR A 181 21.63 16.00 2.57
N SER A 182 22.14 15.12 3.42
CA SER A 182 21.71 13.71 3.48
C SER A 182 20.23 13.58 3.89
N SER A 183 19.78 14.37 4.87
CA SER A 183 18.39 14.42 5.31
C SER A 183 17.46 14.94 4.20
N ILE A 184 17.85 16.02 3.51
CA ILE A 184 17.08 16.57 2.39
C ILE A 184 16.95 15.55 1.26
N THR A 185 18.03 14.86 0.91
CA THR A 185 18.00 13.79 -0.12
C THR A 185 17.09 12.65 0.28
N SER A 186 17.07 12.28 1.57
CA SER A 186 16.16 11.28 2.11
C SER A 186 14.69 11.75 2.05
N ASN A 187 14.42 13.01 2.41
CA ASN A 187 13.07 13.60 2.36
C ASN A 187 12.56 13.70 0.91
N LEU A 188 13.41 14.04 -0.06
CA LEU A 188 13.07 14.02 -1.49
C LEU A 188 12.55 12.64 -1.91
N ARG A 189 13.24 11.58 -1.49
CA ARG A 189 12.83 10.21 -1.80
C ARG A 189 11.50 9.85 -1.13
N GLN A 190 11.34 10.21 0.14
CA GLN A 190 10.11 9.91 0.90
C GLN A 190 8.90 10.63 0.31
N SER A 191 9.05 11.90 -0.09
CA SER A 191 7.98 12.69 -0.72
C SER A 191 7.43 12.10 -2.02
N LEU A 192 8.19 11.20 -2.66
CA LEU A 192 7.79 10.54 -3.90
C LEU A 192 7.28 9.10 -3.70
N GLN A 193 7.46 8.55 -2.51
CA GLN A 193 6.95 7.23 -2.13
C GLN A 193 5.61 7.31 -1.40
N SER A 194 5.22 8.49 -0.94
CA SER A 194 3.92 8.78 -0.32
C SER A 194 2.86 9.09 -1.37
#